data_4f9d1566271003990cf2fb1934345eb9
#
_entry.id   4f9d1566271003990cf2fb1934345eb9
#
_cell.length_a   1.000
_cell.length_b   1.000
_cell.length_c   1.000
_cell.angle_alpha   90.00
_cell.angle_beta   90.00
_cell.angle_gamma   90.00
#
_symmetry.space_group_name_H-M   'P 1'
#
loop_
_entity.id
_entity.type
_entity.pdbx_description
1 polymer ?
#
loop_
_entity_poly.entity_id
_entity_poly.type
_entity_poly.pdbx_seq_one_letter_code
_entity_poly.pdbx_strand_id
1 'polypeptide(L)'
;MHLLLALDDGFESLAAVAISSYLSHHRFESVVVVTPKDHRLHHLEAVAAAFDVPVEWQPIPPDAALHRLPRELQPYFYCIEALQQRQAGRYLYVDADTLCVAGLESLEVLPLDERTPLAACSHGRPMPDRSLVLGLESPFHYFNAGVLLFDSVALAELVTPAAVVEYAISHAACCRFREQCALNALVRDRVRFLPGQFNLLSWMREREHGNRWHDPAANAMAACLPDVWAQLAIVHCSAGALPLRVPRKQHEPVDRYWLMLHEAMSDPDRLPQLPRFADWCR
;
A
#
# COMPACT_ATOMS: atom_id res chain seq x y z
N MET A 1 -14.07 -4.04 6.78
CA MET A 1 -12.82 -4.13 5.98
C MET A 1 -11.64 -4.33 6.92
N HIS A 2 -10.68 -5.21 6.57
CA HIS A 2 -9.46 -5.45 7.35
C HIS A 2 -8.30 -4.62 6.81
N LEU A 3 -7.44 -4.09 7.70
CA LEU A 3 -6.18 -3.46 7.32
C LEU A 3 -5.09 -4.54 7.28
N LEU A 4 -4.32 -4.61 6.21
CA LEU A 4 -3.36 -5.68 5.98
C LEU A 4 -1.97 -5.11 5.67
N LEU A 5 -0.96 -5.62 6.35
CA LEU A 5 0.45 -5.29 6.12
C LEU A 5 1.30 -6.56 6.01
N ALA A 6 2.44 -6.47 5.34
CA ALA A 6 3.43 -7.53 5.28
C ALA A 6 4.82 -6.94 5.48
N LEU A 7 5.52 -7.38 6.53
CA LEU A 7 6.79 -6.77 6.92
C LEU A 7 7.66 -7.70 7.78
N ASP A 8 8.92 -7.36 7.90
CA ASP A 8 9.83 -7.89 8.92
C ASP A 8 10.13 -6.85 10.01
N ASP A 9 10.94 -7.24 10.99
CA ASP A 9 11.30 -6.43 12.16
C ASP A 9 11.88 -5.05 11.78
N GLY A 10 12.59 -4.98 10.66
CA GLY A 10 13.22 -3.74 10.20
C GLY A 10 12.24 -2.63 9.84
N PHE A 11 10.97 -2.98 9.62
CA PHE A 11 9.91 -2.05 9.25
C PHE A 11 8.89 -1.79 10.38
N GLU A 12 9.06 -2.37 11.57
CA GLU A 12 8.10 -2.26 12.68
C GLU A 12 7.74 -0.80 13.00
N SER A 13 8.74 0.05 13.16
CA SER A 13 8.55 1.46 13.52
C SER A 13 7.75 2.23 12.45
N LEU A 14 8.01 1.95 11.17
CA LEU A 14 7.27 2.56 10.06
C LEU A 14 5.82 2.08 10.02
N ALA A 15 5.64 0.77 10.14
CA ALA A 15 4.33 0.15 10.16
C ALA A 15 3.47 0.64 11.33
N ALA A 16 4.07 0.88 12.50
CA ALA A 16 3.37 1.44 13.66
C ALA A 16 2.81 2.85 13.34
N VAL A 17 3.60 3.71 12.71
CA VAL A 17 3.13 5.04 12.24
C VAL A 17 2.04 4.89 11.18
N ALA A 18 2.24 3.99 10.20
CA ALA A 18 1.25 3.74 9.17
C ALA A 18 -0.08 3.30 9.80
N ILE A 19 -0.09 2.22 10.60
CA ILE A 19 -1.29 1.70 11.26
C ILE A 19 -1.99 2.78 12.08
N SER A 20 -1.24 3.55 12.88
CA SER A 20 -1.77 4.67 13.66
C SER A 20 -2.52 5.66 12.76
N SER A 21 -1.96 6.03 11.61
CA SER A 21 -2.61 6.95 10.69
C SER A 21 -3.90 6.39 10.12
N TYR A 22 -3.92 5.11 9.75
CA TYR A 22 -5.12 4.44 9.23
C TYR A 22 -6.21 4.34 10.29
N LEU A 23 -5.87 3.91 11.50
CA LEU A 23 -6.83 3.77 12.61
C LEU A 23 -7.38 5.12 13.09
N SER A 24 -6.62 6.21 12.95
CA SER A 24 -7.09 7.56 13.24
C SER A 24 -8.15 8.06 12.26
N HIS A 25 -8.20 7.53 11.03
CA HIS A 25 -9.07 8.05 9.97
C HIS A 25 -10.18 7.09 9.56
N HIS A 26 -10.03 5.79 9.87
CA HIS A 26 -11.00 4.78 9.46
C HIS A 26 -11.11 3.66 10.49
N ARG A 27 -12.32 3.09 10.63
CA ARG A 27 -12.56 1.96 11.53
C ARG A 27 -12.39 0.65 10.78
N PHE A 28 -11.38 -0.12 11.17
CA PHE A 28 -11.14 -1.47 10.64
C PHE A 28 -11.67 -2.54 11.58
N GLU A 29 -12.01 -3.70 11.03
CA GLU A 29 -12.43 -4.89 11.79
C GLU A 29 -11.25 -5.53 12.52
N SER A 30 -10.10 -5.59 11.84
CA SER A 30 -8.82 -6.04 12.41
C SER A 30 -7.64 -5.44 11.65
N VAL A 31 -6.47 -5.51 12.26
CA VAL A 31 -5.17 -5.32 11.60
C VAL A 31 -4.56 -6.69 11.40
N VAL A 32 -4.36 -7.11 10.17
CA VAL A 32 -3.70 -8.37 9.82
C VAL A 32 -2.24 -8.08 9.47
N VAL A 33 -1.31 -8.76 10.12
CA VAL A 33 0.13 -8.57 9.91
C VAL A 33 0.76 -9.89 9.46
N VAL A 34 1.29 -9.89 8.24
CA VAL A 34 2.01 -11.03 7.68
C VAL A 34 3.50 -10.86 7.94
N THR A 35 4.13 -11.85 8.58
CA THR A 35 5.53 -11.80 8.98
C THR A 35 6.30 -13.06 8.55
N PRO A 36 7.62 -12.95 8.26
CA PRO A 36 8.41 -14.11 7.86
C PRO A 36 8.61 -15.15 8.96
N LYS A 37 8.29 -14.79 10.19
CA LYS A 37 8.44 -15.64 11.39
C LYS A 37 7.19 -15.52 12.25
N ASP A 38 6.96 -16.55 13.05
CA ASP A 38 5.93 -16.51 14.09
C ASP A 38 6.44 -15.67 15.28
N HIS A 39 6.45 -14.37 15.10
CA HIS A 39 6.72 -13.45 16.19
C HIS A 39 5.86 -12.18 16.06
N ARG A 40 5.69 -11.54 17.21
CA ARG A 40 4.82 -10.38 17.36
C ARG A 40 5.67 -9.13 17.48
N LEU A 41 5.22 -8.09 16.78
CA LEU A 41 5.83 -6.78 16.79
C LEU A 41 5.10 -5.92 17.83
N HIS A 42 5.75 -5.65 18.95
CA HIS A 42 5.10 -5.06 20.13
C HIS A 42 4.55 -3.64 19.89
N HIS A 43 5.23 -2.84 19.07
CA HIS A 43 4.74 -1.50 18.77
C HIS A 43 3.43 -1.54 17.98
N LEU A 44 3.25 -2.50 17.07
CA LEU A 44 2.01 -2.66 16.33
C LEU A 44 0.86 -3.11 17.23
N GLU A 45 1.13 -4.05 18.15
CA GLU A 45 0.13 -4.46 19.14
C GLU A 45 -0.30 -3.29 20.03
N ALA A 46 0.66 -2.49 20.53
CA ALA A 46 0.37 -1.34 21.36
C ALA A 46 -0.46 -0.29 20.63
N VAL A 47 -0.12 0.02 19.38
CA VAL A 47 -0.88 0.96 18.55
C VAL A 47 -2.30 0.46 18.32
N ALA A 48 -2.47 -0.77 17.88
CA ALA A 48 -3.79 -1.32 17.61
C ALA A 48 -4.67 -1.39 18.88
N ALA A 49 -4.07 -1.76 20.03
CA ALA A 49 -4.73 -1.77 21.31
C ALA A 49 -5.23 -0.37 21.74
N ALA A 50 -4.46 0.69 21.48
CA ALA A 50 -4.86 2.06 21.77
C ALA A 50 -6.13 2.49 21.00
N PHE A 51 -6.41 1.87 19.85
CA PHE A 51 -7.62 2.09 19.04
C PHE A 51 -8.70 1.02 19.23
N ASP A 52 -8.50 0.09 20.16
CA ASP A 52 -9.42 -1.05 20.41
C ASP A 52 -9.67 -1.91 19.15
N VAL A 53 -8.60 -2.16 18.37
CA VAL A 53 -8.65 -2.98 17.15
C VAL A 53 -7.79 -4.24 17.34
N PRO A 54 -8.33 -5.44 17.08
CA PRO A 54 -7.57 -6.68 17.21
C PRO A 54 -6.48 -6.81 16.16
N VAL A 55 -5.33 -7.38 16.54
CA VAL A 55 -4.24 -7.74 15.63
C VAL A 55 -4.24 -9.23 15.37
N GLU A 56 -4.26 -9.61 14.12
CA GLU A 56 -4.15 -10.98 13.64
C GLU A 56 -2.74 -11.21 13.05
N TRP A 57 -1.98 -12.13 13.65
CA TRP A 57 -0.63 -12.47 13.19
C TRP A 57 -0.69 -13.65 12.22
N GLN A 58 -0.16 -13.47 11.03
CA GLN A 58 -0.11 -14.50 10.01
C GLN A 58 1.35 -14.77 9.60
N PRO A 59 1.97 -15.85 10.14
CA PRO A 59 3.30 -16.22 9.70
C PRO A 59 3.29 -16.72 8.26
N ILE A 60 4.32 -16.34 7.49
CA ILE A 60 4.57 -16.87 6.16
C ILE A 60 4.86 -18.38 6.29
N PRO A 61 4.15 -19.24 5.53
CA PRO A 61 4.35 -20.68 5.61
C PRO A 61 5.79 -21.09 5.29
N PRO A 62 6.33 -22.14 5.96
CA PRO A 62 7.68 -22.62 5.68
C PRO A 62 7.88 -23.13 4.25
N ASP A 63 6.81 -23.56 3.60
CA ASP A 63 6.76 -24.04 2.22
C ASP A 63 6.31 -22.97 1.22
N ALA A 64 6.22 -21.70 1.65
CA ALA A 64 5.83 -20.59 0.77
C ALA A 64 6.75 -20.48 -0.46
N ALA A 65 6.14 -20.20 -1.59
CA ALA A 65 6.84 -20.15 -2.86
C ALA A 65 7.98 -19.10 -2.90
N LEU A 66 7.85 -18.03 -2.12
CA LEU A 66 8.87 -16.98 -2.04
C LEU A 66 10.24 -17.50 -1.55
N HIS A 67 10.29 -18.64 -0.82
CA HIS A 67 11.55 -19.23 -0.38
C HIS A 67 12.40 -19.80 -1.53
N ARG A 68 11.86 -19.91 -2.74
CA ARG A 68 12.60 -20.21 -3.97
C ARG A 68 13.42 -19.03 -4.49
N LEU A 69 13.13 -17.82 -4.00
CA LEU A 69 13.86 -16.59 -4.36
C LEU A 69 15.12 -16.44 -3.52
N PRO A 70 16.15 -15.73 -4.04
CA PRO A 70 17.26 -15.25 -3.21
C PRO A 70 16.79 -14.52 -1.98
N ARG A 71 17.45 -14.71 -0.85
CA ARG A 71 17.02 -14.15 0.45
C ARG A 71 16.81 -12.64 0.43
N GLU A 72 17.66 -11.92 -0.28
CA GLU A 72 17.60 -10.47 -0.46
C GLU A 72 16.38 -9.99 -1.26
N LEU A 73 15.73 -10.87 -2.00
CA LEU A 73 14.51 -10.57 -2.75
C LEU A 73 13.23 -10.94 -2.00
N GLN A 74 13.30 -11.85 -1.03
CA GLN A 74 12.11 -12.35 -0.32
C GLN A 74 11.27 -11.24 0.34
N PRO A 75 11.85 -10.20 0.98
CA PRO A 75 11.05 -9.15 1.62
C PRO A 75 10.11 -8.42 0.65
N TYR A 76 10.49 -8.28 -0.61
CA TYR A 76 9.60 -7.67 -1.61
C TYR A 76 8.37 -8.52 -1.93
N PHE A 77 8.42 -9.83 -1.66
CA PHE A 77 7.33 -10.76 -1.94
C PHE A 77 6.45 -11.07 -0.72
N TYR A 78 6.72 -10.50 0.45
CA TYR A 78 5.84 -10.69 1.63
C TYR A 78 4.43 -10.18 1.36
N CYS A 79 4.29 -9.08 0.60
CA CYS A 79 2.99 -8.56 0.18
C CYS A 79 2.19 -9.59 -0.64
N ILE A 80 2.86 -10.42 -1.43
CA ILE A 80 2.20 -11.44 -2.26
C ILE A 80 1.64 -12.58 -1.39
N GLU A 81 2.36 -12.99 -0.35
CA GLU A 81 1.82 -13.93 0.66
C GLU A 81 0.64 -13.32 1.41
N ALA A 82 0.67 -12.01 1.65
CA ALA A 82 -0.41 -11.28 2.29
C ALA A 82 -1.71 -11.26 1.46
N LEU A 83 -1.64 -11.39 0.14
CA LEU A 83 -2.85 -11.46 -0.70
C LEU A 83 -3.62 -12.77 -0.54
N GLN A 84 -3.02 -13.81 0.10
CA GLN A 84 -3.68 -15.07 0.38
C GLN A 84 -4.25 -15.10 1.80
N GLN A 85 -5.41 -14.49 1.97
CA GLN A 85 -6.08 -14.45 3.26
C GLN A 85 -6.89 -15.71 3.51
N ARG A 86 -6.84 -16.23 4.76
CA ARG A 86 -7.59 -17.41 5.18
C ARG A 86 -9.07 -17.13 5.40
N GLN A 87 -9.38 -15.91 5.84
CA GLN A 87 -10.74 -15.47 6.10
C GLN A 87 -11.28 -14.75 4.86
N ALA A 88 -12.50 -15.10 4.48
CA ALA A 88 -13.22 -14.39 3.41
C ALA A 88 -13.53 -12.97 3.85
N GLY A 89 -13.23 -12.00 3.01
CA GLY A 89 -13.49 -10.61 3.34
C GLY A 89 -12.82 -9.61 2.41
N ARG A 90 -13.01 -8.35 2.75
CA ARG A 90 -12.41 -7.21 2.06
C ARG A 90 -11.19 -6.75 2.83
N TYR A 91 -10.07 -6.65 2.13
CA TYR A 91 -8.78 -6.26 2.69
C TYR A 91 -8.23 -5.03 1.98
N LEU A 92 -7.71 -4.11 2.76
CA LEU A 92 -6.86 -3.02 2.29
C LEU A 92 -5.42 -3.34 2.67
N TYR A 93 -4.64 -3.84 1.70
CA TYR A 93 -3.20 -3.98 1.85
C TYR A 93 -2.52 -2.63 1.70
N VAL A 94 -1.57 -2.34 2.57
CA VAL A 94 -0.77 -1.13 2.53
C VAL A 94 0.69 -1.43 2.85
N ASP A 95 1.61 -0.76 2.13
CA ASP A 95 3.03 -0.77 2.48
C ASP A 95 3.27 0.01 3.78
N ALA A 96 4.29 -0.38 4.54
CA ALA A 96 4.63 0.23 5.82
C ALA A 96 5.07 1.71 5.72
N ASP A 97 5.43 2.17 4.52
CA ASP A 97 5.81 3.56 4.24
C ASP A 97 4.65 4.40 3.67
N THR A 98 3.41 4.00 3.94
CA THR A 98 2.22 4.77 3.61
C THR A 98 1.69 5.56 4.82
N LEU A 99 0.91 6.60 4.55
CA LEU A 99 0.25 7.43 5.56
C LEU A 99 -1.18 7.73 5.13
N CYS A 100 -2.15 7.34 5.97
CA CYS A 100 -3.54 7.71 5.78
C CYS A 100 -3.79 9.12 6.35
N VAL A 101 -4.46 9.99 5.58
CA VAL A 101 -4.69 11.40 5.95
C VAL A 101 -6.16 11.83 5.85
N ALA A 102 -7.05 10.92 5.39
CA ALA A 102 -8.48 11.13 5.33
C ALA A 102 -9.26 9.81 5.44
N GLY A 103 -10.60 9.91 5.56
CA GLY A 103 -11.49 8.74 5.62
C GLY A 103 -11.45 7.88 4.36
N LEU A 104 -11.73 6.59 4.51
CA LEU A 104 -11.65 5.57 3.46
C LEU A 104 -13.02 4.93 3.16
N GLU A 105 -14.12 5.58 3.53
CA GLU A 105 -15.48 5.05 3.43
C GLU A 105 -15.86 4.66 2.00
N SER A 106 -15.36 5.40 1.01
CA SER A 106 -15.59 5.09 -0.40
C SER A 106 -14.92 3.78 -0.86
N LEU A 107 -13.83 3.35 -0.19
CA LEU A 107 -13.19 2.06 -0.45
C LEU A 107 -14.01 0.90 0.13
N GLU A 108 -14.69 1.10 1.24
CA GLU A 108 -15.56 0.06 1.83
C GLU A 108 -16.68 -0.37 0.90
N VAL A 109 -17.27 0.59 0.20
CA VAL A 109 -18.43 0.36 -0.67
C VAL A 109 -18.07 0.16 -2.14
N LEU A 110 -16.77 0.22 -2.49
CA LEU A 110 -16.33 0.04 -3.86
C LEU A 110 -16.69 -1.39 -4.34
N PRO A 111 -17.44 -1.55 -5.43
CA PRO A 111 -17.77 -2.88 -5.91
C PRO A 111 -16.52 -3.61 -6.41
N LEU A 112 -16.25 -4.78 -5.84
CA LEU A 112 -15.28 -5.77 -6.28
C LEU A 112 -16.03 -7.06 -6.57
N ASP A 113 -15.65 -7.75 -7.61
CA ASP A 113 -16.27 -8.98 -8.06
C ASP A 113 -15.24 -9.93 -8.69
N GLU A 114 -15.68 -11.08 -9.15
CA GLU A 114 -14.82 -12.07 -9.81
C GLU A 114 -14.12 -11.54 -11.06
N ARG A 115 -14.64 -10.51 -11.71
CA ARG A 115 -14.03 -9.88 -12.90
C ARG A 115 -12.95 -8.86 -12.52
N THR A 116 -13.20 -8.13 -11.44
CA THR A 116 -12.30 -7.10 -10.92
C THR A 116 -12.12 -7.29 -9.41
N PRO A 117 -11.43 -8.36 -8.98
CA PRO A 117 -11.27 -8.70 -7.56
C PRO A 117 -10.31 -7.79 -6.81
N LEU A 118 -9.54 -6.99 -7.55
CA LEU A 118 -8.49 -6.10 -7.06
C LEU A 118 -8.75 -4.68 -7.52
N ALA A 119 -8.51 -3.72 -6.64
CA ALA A 119 -8.45 -2.30 -6.99
C ALA A 119 -7.12 -1.70 -6.54
N ALA A 120 -6.52 -0.87 -7.40
CA ALA A 120 -5.21 -0.25 -7.16
C ALA A 120 -5.11 1.09 -7.90
N CYS A 121 -4.20 1.96 -7.47
CA CYS A 121 -3.87 3.17 -8.22
C CYS A 121 -2.86 2.89 -9.32
N SER A 122 -3.02 3.54 -10.47
CA SER A 122 -1.97 3.58 -11.49
C SER A 122 -0.66 4.05 -10.85
N HIS A 123 0.47 3.57 -11.37
CA HIS A 123 1.81 4.04 -10.93
C HIS A 123 2.00 5.55 -11.12
N GLY A 124 1.05 6.19 -11.78
CA GLY A 124 0.93 7.62 -11.86
C GLY A 124 1.76 8.27 -12.97
N ARG A 125 2.55 7.53 -13.73
CA ARG A 125 3.20 7.95 -14.98
C ARG A 125 3.10 6.84 -16.01
N PRO A 126 3.09 7.19 -17.32
CA PRO A 126 3.07 6.17 -18.34
C PRO A 126 4.32 5.30 -18.26
N MET A 127 4.12 4.00 -18.39
CA MET A 127 5.16 2.98 -18.34
C MET A 127 5.17 2.17 -19.66
N PRO A 128 5.40 2.80 -20.84
CA PRO A 128 5.19 2.14 -22.14
C PRO A 128 6.00 0.86 -22.31
N ASP A 129 7.28 0.89 -21.95
CA ASP A 129 8.14 -0.29 -22.05
C ASP A 129 7.67 -1.42 -21.13
N ARG A 130 7.18 -1.06 -19.93
CA ARG A 130 6.64 -2.04 -18.98
C ARG A 130 5.32 -2.63 -19.47
N SER A 131 4.40 -1.77 -19.85
CA SER A 131 3.09 -2.19 -20.32
C SER A 131 3.19 -3.12 -21.51
N LEU A 132 4.04 -2.78 -22.48
CA LEU A 132 4.28 -3.62 -23.65
C LEU A 132 4.84 -5.01 -23.26
N VAL A 133 5.89 -5.04 -22.45
CA VAL A 133 6.56 -6.28 -22.05
C VAL A 133 5.67 -7.17 -21.18
N LEU A 134 4.83 -6.57 -20.32
CA LEU A 134 3.90 -7.30 -19.46
C LEU A 134 2.55 -7.59 -20.13
N GLY A 135 2.36 -7.17 -21.36
CA GLY A 135 1.11 -7.40 -22.12
C GLY A 135 -0.09 -6.63 -21.59
N LEU A 136 0.14 -5.41 -21.05
CA LEU A 136 -0.94 -4.55 -20.58
C LEU A 136 -1.51 -3.72 -21.75
N GLU A 137 -2.80 -3.46 -21.73
CA GLU A 137 -3.50 -2.74 -22.82
C GLU A 137 -3.07 -1.28 -22.98
N SER A 138 -2.59 -0.66 -21.89
CA SER A 138 -2.23 0.76 -21.87
C SER A 138 -0.94 0.98 -21.07
N PRO A 139 -0.11 1.98 -21.45
CA PRO A 139 1.05 2.39 -20.67
C PRO A 139 0.70 2.90 -19.26
N PHE A 140 -0.58 3.14 -19.00
CA PHE A 140 -1.10 3.61 -17.73
C PHE A 140 -1.74 2.51 -16.89
N HIS A 141 -1.94 1.31 -17.45
CA HIS A 141 -2.51 0.17 -16.76
C HIS A 141 -1.49 -0.55 -15.86
N TYR A 142 -0.31 0.04 -15.68
CA TYR A 142 0.65 -0.43 -14.69
C TYR A 142 0.34 0.21 -13.33
N PHE A 143 -0.13 -0.58 -12.37
CA PHE A 143 -0.46 -0.10 -11.03
C PHE A 143 0.72 -0.24 -10.05
N ASN A 144 0.70 0.59 -9.01
CA ASN A 144 1.60 0.46 -7.87
C ASN A 144 1.01 -0.52 -6.85
N ALA A 145 1.84 -1.44 -6.34
CA ALA A 145 1.42 -2.52 -5.44
C ALA A 145 1.42 -2.14 -3.94
N GLY A 146 1.78 -0.91 -3.59
CA GLY A 146 1.87 -0.49 -2.19
C GLY A 146 0.54 -0.11 -1.53
N VAL A 147 -0.55 -0.01 -2.30
CA VAL A 147 -1.93 0.11 -1.79
C VAL A 147 -2.84 -0.70 -2.69
N LEU A 148 -3.42 -1.77 -2.14
CA LEU A 148 -4.27 -2.71 -2.85
C LEU A 148 -5.55 -2.98 -2.04
N LEU A 149 -6.70 -2.70 -2.63
CA LEU A 149 -7.99 -3.12 -2.07
C LEU A 149 -8.45 -4.38 -2.81
N PHE A 150 -8.82 -5.43 -2.10
CA PHE A 150 -9.23 -6.68 -2.75
C PHE A 150 -10.30 -7.46 -1.96
N ASP A 151 -11.02 -8.29 -2.69
CA ASP A 151 -11.81 -9.39 -2.15
C ASP A 151 -10.94 -10.64 -2.09
N SER A 152 -10.77 -11.23 -0.92
CA SER A 152 -9.82 -12.32 -0.70
C SER A 152 -10.21 -13.60 -1.44
N VAL A 153 -11.50 -13.91 -1.57
CA VAL A 153 -11.97 -15.11 -2.27
C VAL A 153 -11.78 -14.95 -3.76
N ALA A 154 -12.28 -13.87 -4.33
CA ALA A 154 -12.22 -13.63 -5.76
C ALA A 154 -10.77 -13.43 -6.26
N LEU A 155 -9.89 -12.81 -5.44
CA LEU A 155 -8.48 -12.67 -5.80
C LEU A 155 -7.72 -13.99 -5.76
N ALA A 156 -8.00 -14.86 -4.78
CA ALA A 156 -7.35 -16.17 -4.67
C ALA A 156 -7.66 -17.09 -5.86
N GLU A 157 -8.81 -16.94 -6.50
CA GLU A 157 -9.16 -17.65 -7.73
C GLU A 157 -8.40 -17.11 -8.97
N LEU A 158 -8.01 -15.85 -8.93
CA LEU A 158 -7.31 -15.20 -10.04
C LEU A 158 -5.80 -15.41 -10.00
N VAL A 159 -5.18 -15.26 -8.83
CA VAL A 159 -3.72 -15.26 -8.69
C VAL A 159 -3.30 -15.91 -7.36
N THR A 160 -2.25 -16.72 -7.43
CA THR A 160 -1.64 -17.34 -6.24
C THR A 160 -0.23 -16.83 -6.02
N PRO A 161 0.31 -16.81 -4.78
CA PRO A 161 1.69 -16.46 -4.50
C PRO A 161 2.68 -17.28 -5.35
N ALA A 162 2.43 -18.56 -5.50
CA ALA A 162 3.27 -19.44 -6.32
C ALA A 162 3.32 -18.98 -7.80
N ALA A 163 2.20 -18.57 -8.38
CA ALA A 163 2.16 -18.06 -9.75
C ALA A 163 2.94 -16.74 -9.90
N VAL A 164 2.85 -15.84 -8.91
CA VAL A 164 3.58 -14.57 -8.92
C VAL A 164 5.09 -14.81 -8.83
N VAL A 165 5.53 -15.67 -7.91
CA VAL A 165 6.94 -16.03 -7.75
C VAL A 165 7.47 -16.71 -9.01
N GLU A 166 6.75 -17.67 -9.58
CA GLU A 166 7.13 -18.36 -10.82
C GLU A 166 7.27 -17.38 -11.99
N TYR A 167 6.31 -16.47 -12.14
CA TYR A 167 6.38 -15.43 -13.16
C TYR A 167 7.61 -14.54 -12.96
N ALA A 168 7.88 -14.08 -11.73
CA ALA A 168 9.02 -13.24 -11.42
C ALA A 168 10.37 -13.93 -11.71
N ILE A 169 10.48 -15.24 -11.44
CA ILE A 169 11.68 -16.03 -11.73
C ILE A 169 11.85 -16.19 -13.24
N SER A 170 10.81 -16.64 -13.94
CA SER A 170 10.88 -16.95 -15.38
C SER A 170 11.02 -15.70 -16.25
N HIS A 171 10.58 -14.53 -15.76
CA HIS A 171 10.60 -13.26 -16.46
C HIS A 171 11.46 -12.20 -15.73
N ALA A 172 12.52 -12.62 -15.04
CA ALA A 172 13.35 -11.72 -14.21
C ALA A 172 13.89 -10.51 -14.98
N ALA A 173 14.27 -10.68 -16.25
CA ALA A 173 14.73 -9.58 -17.11
C ALA A 173 13.66 -8.50 -17.35
N CYS A 174 12.38 -8.86 -17.30
CA CYS A 174 11.24 -7.97 -17.50
C CYS A 174 10.69 -7.40 -16.18
N CYS A 175 10.87 -8.12 -15.07
CA CYS A 175 10.34 -7.77 -13.76
C CYS A 175 11.26 -6.80 -12.99
N ARG A 176 11.52 -5.63 -13.55
CA ARG A 176 12.36 -4.61 -12.90
C ARG A 176 11.87 -4.17 -11.52
N PHE A 177 10.56 -4.13 -11.31
CA PHE A 177 9.91 -3.87 -10.03
C PHE A 177 9.38 -5.18 -9.42
N ARG A 178 10.08 -6.28 -9.62
CA ARG A 178 9.94 -7.59 -8.96
C ARG A 178 8.49 -8.07 -8.90
N GLU A 179 7.95 -8.23 -7.68
CA GLU A 179 6.59 -8.67 -7.36
C GLU A 179 5.52 -7.81 -8.02
N GLN A 180 5.71 -6.48 -8.02
CA GLN A 180 4.76 -5.56 -8.65
C GLN A 180 4.62 -5.82 -10.16
N CYS A 181 5.74 -6.07 -10.87
CA CYS A 181 5.67 -6.41 -12.29
C CYS A 181 4.95 -7.74 -12.53
N ALA A 182 5.26 -8.76 -11.72
CA ALA A 182 4.64 -10.07 -11.84
C ALA A 182 3.13 -10.01 -11.55
N LEU A 183 2.74 -9.28 -10.50
CA LEU A 183 1.33 -9.09 -10.17
C LEU A 183 0.59 -8.35 -11.28
N ASN A 184 1.14 -7.25 -11.81
CA ASN A 184 0.56 -6.52 -12.95
C ASN A 184 0.36 -7.43 -14.18
N ALA A 185 1.34 -8.28 -14.48
CA ALA A 185 1.25 -9.19 -15.63
C ALA A 185 0.18 -10.27 -15.46
N LEU A 186 -0.03 -10.78 -14.26
CA LEU A 186 -0.98 -11.85 -13.99
C LEU A 186 -2.41 -11.34 -13.81
N VAL A 187 -2.58 -10.17 -13.18
CA VAL A 187 -3.91 -9.58 -12.97
C VAL A 187 -4.41 -8.87 -14.24
N ARG A 188 -3.53 -8.18 -14.98
CA ARG A 188 -3.83 -7.44 -16.22
C ARG A 188 -5.08 -6.54 -16.09
N ASP A 189 -6.08 -6.78 -16.94
CA ASP A 189 -7.29 -5.96 -17.04
C ASP A 189 -8.32 -6.25 -15.93
N ARG A 190 -8.00 -7.18 -15.03
CA ARG A 190 -8.88 -7.57 -13.92
C ARG A 190 -8.63 -6.73 -12.67
N VAL A 191 -8.13 -5.52 -12.86
CA VAL A 191 -7.93 -4.51 -11.82
C VAL A 191 -8.87 -3.33 -12.04
N ARG A 192 -9.49 -2.85 -10.98
CA ARG A 192 -10.22 -1.58 -10.96
C ARG A 192 -9.27 -0.46 -10.57
N PHE A 193 -9.08 0.51 -11.45
CA PHE A 193 -8.23 1.65 -11.14
C PHE A 193 -8.92 2.62 -10.18
N LEU A 194 -8.24 2.88 -9.07
CA LEU A 194 -8.64 3.86 -8.06
C LEU A 194 -8.17 5.26 -8.48
N PRO A 195 -8.90 6.31 -8.06
CA PRO A 195 -8.39 7.68 -8.08
C PRO A 195 -7.08 7.78 -7.30
N GLY A 196 -6.19 8.63 -7.75
CA GLY A 196 -4.86 8.70 -7.19
C GLY A 196 -4.72 9.24 -5.78
N GLN A 197 -5.77 9.85 -5.27
CA GLN A 197 -5.84 10.25 -3.87
C GLN A 197 -5.64 9.08 -2.89
N PHE A 198 -5.83 7.83 -3.34
CA PHE A 198 -5.66 6.62 -2.54
C PHE A 198 -4.27 6.00 -2.62
N ASN A 199 -3.33 6.58 -3.36
CA ASN A 199 -1.92 6.18 -3.36
C ASN A 199 -1.05 7.26 -4.03
N LEU A 200 -0.95 8.43 -3.40
CA LEU A 200 -0.11 9.51 -3.89
C LEU A 200 1.37 9.20 -3.60
N LEU A 201 2.10 8.80 -4.60
CA LEU A 201 3.53 8.50 -4.50
C LEU A 201 4.36 9.76 -4.21
N SER A 202 5.38 9.66 -3.37
CA SER A 202 6.19 10.80 -2.91
C SER A 202 6.79 11.64 -4.03
N TRP A 203 7.23 11.01 -5.12
CA TRP A 203 7.78 11.72 -6.29
C TRP A 203 6.73 12.54 -7.05
N MET A 204 5.43 12.24 -6.89
CA MET A 204 4.33 13.07 -7.42
C MET A 204 4.15 14.37 -6.64
N ARG A 205 4.64 14.41 -5.40
CA ARG A 205 4.63 15.61 -4.56
C ARG A 205 5.60 16.68 -5.07
N GLU A 206 6.58 16.31 -5.88
CA GLU A 206 7.57 17.24 -6.43
C GLU A 206 6.96 17.97 -7.63
N ARG A 207 6.66 19.27 -7.46
CA ARG A 207 6.00 20.13 -8.47
C ARG A 207 6.69 20.12 -9.83
N GLU A 208 8.00 19.89 -9.88
CA GLU A 208 8.78 19.81 -11.10
C GLU A 208 8.37 18.63 -11.99
N HIS A 209 7.74 17.61 -11.44
CA HIS A 209 7.25 16.43 -12.15
C HIS A 209 5.79 16.60 -12.61
N GLY A 210 5.02 17.50 -12.02
CA GLY A 210 3.60 17.73 -12.30
C GLY A 210 3.29 18.11 -13.75
N ASN A 211 4.22 18.76 -14.44
CA ASN A 211 4.04 19.17 -15.82
C ASN A 211 4.18 18.03 -16.86
N ARG A 212 4.51 16.82 -16.46
CA ARG A 212 4.65 15.64 -17.34
C ARG A 212 3.41 14.75 -17.41
N TRP A 213 2.36 15.11 -16.72
CA TRP A 213 1.14 14.34 -16.55
C TRP A 213 0.05 14.70 -17.57
N HIS A 214 0.37 14.74 -18.83
CA HIS A 214 -0.51 15.29 -19.87
C HIS A 214 -1.45 14.27 -20.52
N ASP A 215 -1.64 13.08 -19.96
CA ASP A 215 -2.65 12.19 -20.50
C ASP A 215 -3.94 12.20 -19.66
N PRO A 216 -5.00 12.82 -20.17
CA PRO A 216 -6.29 12.88 -19.47
C PRO A 216 -6.94 11.50 -19.27
N ALA A 217 -6.62 10.50 -20.10
CA ALA A 217 -7.23 9.17 -20.02
C ALA A 217 -6.61 8.31 -18.91
N ALA A 218 -5.33 8.58 -18.58
CA ALA A 218 -4.67 7.91 -17.45
C ALA A 218 -4.95 8.61 -16.12
N ASN A 219 -5.50 9.76 -16.17
CA ASN A 219 -5.33 10.72 -15.13
C ASN A 219 -6.56 11.58 -14.86
N ALA A 220 -7.54 10.99 -14.31
CA ALA A 220 -8.31 11.70 -13.27
C ALA A 220 -7.38 12.29 -12.17
N MET A 221 -6.13 11.81 -12.06
CA MET A 221 -5.09 12.28 -11.15
C MET A 221 -4.34 13.52 -11.56
N ALA A 222 -3.92 13.62 -12.82
CA ALA A 222 -3.06 14.73 -13.25
C ALA A 222 -3.83 16.03 -13.50
N ALA A 223 -5.08 15.92 -13.93
CA ALA A 223 -5.96 17.07 -14.10
C ALA A 223 -6.28 17.77 -12.76
N CYS A 224 -6.00 17.11 -11.62
CA CYS A 224 -6.49 17.50 -10.29
C CYS A 224 -5.37 17.73 -9.27
N LEU A 225 -4.11 17.96 -9.66
CA LEU A 225 -3.03 18.17 -8.68
C LEU A 225 -3.32 19.27 -7.63
N PRO A 226 -3.94 20.42 -7.95
CA PRO A 226 -4.38 21.38 -6.93
C PRO A 226 -5.49 20.82 -6.02
N ASP A 227 -6.41 20.03 -6.57
CA ASP A 227 -7.55 19.46 -5.85
C ASP A 227 -7.22 18.12 -5.19
N VAL A 228 -6.17 17.41 -5.63
CA VAL A 228 -5.70 16.15 -5.02
C VAL A 228 -5.30 16.36 -3.56
N TRP A 229 -4.66 17.48 -3.23
CA TRP A 229 -4.29 17.78 -1.84
C TRP A 229 -5.52 17.97 -0.94
N ALA A 230 -6.60 18.54 -1.46
CA ALA A 230 -7.85 18.70 -0.72
C ALA A 230 -8.64 17.39 -0.55
N GLN A 231 -8.39 16.42 -1.43
CA GLN A 231 -9.07 15.10 -1.45
C GLN A 231 -8.13 13.95 -1.09
N LEU A 232 -6.86 14.25 -0.77
CA LEU A 232 -5.85 13.25 -0.48
C LEU A 232 -6.27 12.34 0.66
N ALA A 233 -6.19 11.04 0.44
CA ALA A 233 -6.53 10.03 1.44
C ALA A 233 -5.32 9.20 1.87
N ILE A 234 -4.45 8.80 0.93
CA ILE A 234 -3.26 7.99 1.24
C ILE A 234 -2.05 8.57 0.51
N VAL A 235 -0.99 8.86 1.28
CA VAL A 235 0.36 9.22 0.79
C VAL A 235 1.26 8.01 0.90
N HIS A 236 2.05 7.74 -0.12
CA HIS A 236 3.03 6.67 -0.14
C HIS A 236 4.44 7.28 -0.23
N CYS A 237 5.20 7.19 0.85
CA CYS A 237 6.55 7.73 0.99
C CYS A 237 7.60 6.85 0.31
N SER A 238 7.33 6.43 -0.91
CA SER A 238 8.16 5.50 -1.67
C SER A 238 9.59 6.04 -1.93
N ALA A 239 10.52 5.13 -2.26
CA ALA A 239 11.89 5.44 -2.67
C ALA A 239 12.71 6.21 -1.61
N GLY A 240 12.46 5.99 -0.34
CA GLY A 240 13.23 6.59 0.76
C GLY A 240 12.86 8.03 1.07
N ALA A 241 11.73 8.53 0.55
CA ALA A 241 11.20 9.86 0.86
C ALA A 241 10.52 9.96 2.24
N LEU A 242 10.93 9.12 3.18
CA LEU A 242 10.48 9.18 4.58
C LEU A 242 10.94 10.48 5.24
N PRO A 243 10.11 11.13 6.08
CA PRO A 243 10.45 12.40 6.73
C PRO A 243 11.77 12.38 7.50
N LEU A 244 12.11 11.26 8.16
CA LEU A 244 13.39 11.10 8.88
C LEU A 244 14.62 11.01 7.95
N ARG A 245 14.44 10.62 6.69
CA ARG A 245 15.53 10.46 5.72
C ARG A 245 15.73 11.66 4.81
N VAL A 246 14.74 12.58 4.75
CA VAL A 246 14.77 13.75 3.86
C VAL A 246 14.48 15.02 4.66
N PRO A 247 15.45 15.58 5.39
CA PRO A 247 15.25 16.73 6.29
C PRO A 247 14.63 17.96 5.64
N ARG A 248 14.85 18.17 4.34
CA ARG A 248 14.33 19.35 3.61
C ARG A 248 12.81 19.34 3.41
N LYS A 249 12.15 18.19 3.56
CA LYS A 249 10.70 18.04 3.37
C LYS A 249 9.90 18.12 4.68
N GLN A 250 10.56 18.29 5.83
CA GLN A 250 9.91 18.35 7.15
C GLN A 250 8.92 19.52 7.33
N HIS A 251 8.83 20.42 6.37
CA HIS A 251 7.92 21.57 6.44
C HIS A 251 6.56 21.33 5.76
N GLU A 252 6.42 20.26 5.00
CA GLU A 252 5.13 19.92 4.41
C GLU A 252 4.17 19.36 5.48
N PRO A 253 2.87 19.66 5.41
CA PRO A 253 1.89 19.21 6.41
C PRO A 253 1.93 17.68 6.63
N VAL A 254 2.07 16.91 5.56
CA VAL A 254 2.14 15.44 5.63
C VAL A 254 3.38 14.97 6.41
N ASP A 255 4.54 15.59 6.19
CA ASP A 255 5.76 15.21 6.88
C ASP A 255 5.70 15.56 8.38
N ARG A 256 5.10 16.71 8.72
CA ARG A 256 4.87 17.11 10.12
C ARG A 256 3.86 16.19 10.81
N TYR A 257 2.81 15.79 10.10
CA TYR A 257 1.82 14.84 10.61
C TYR A 257 2.46 13.47 10.89
N TRP A 258 3.30 12.98 9.97
CA TRP A 258 4.06 11.76 10.15
C TRP A 258 4.97 11.83 11.39
N LEU A 259 5.71 12.94 11.56
CA LEU A 259 6.60 13.14 12.71
C LEU A 259 5.82 13.16 14.02
N MET A 260 4.67 13.83 14.07
CA MET A 260 3.79 13.85 15.25
C MET A 260 3.35 12.44 15.66
N LEU A 261 2.91 11.63 14.71
CA LEU A 261 2.55 10.24 14.96
C LEU A 261 3.75 9.42 15.43
N HIS A 262 4.91 9.62 14.80
CA HIS A 262 6.14 8.92 15.19
C HIS A 262 6.58 9.27 16.61
N GLU A 263 6.52 10.52 17.01
CA GLU A 263 6.83 10.95 18.37
C GLU A 263 5.86 10.35 19.40
N ALA A 264 4.60 10.23 19.05
CA ALA A 264 3.58 9.64 19.91
C ALA A 264 3.72 8.13 20.11
N MET A 265 4.56 7.43 19.30
CA MET A 265 4.82 5.98 19.49
C MET A 265 5.45 5.66 20.85
N SER A 266 6.05 6.64 21.54
CA SER A 266 6.56 6.48 22.90
C SER A 266 5.44 6.36 23.96
N ASP A 267 4.22 6.78 23.64
CA ASP A 267 3.03 6.72 24.48
C ASP A 267 1.79 6.46 23.59
N PRO A 268 1.56 5.21 23.15
CA PRO A 268 0.52 4.88 22.18
C PRO A 268 -0.91 5.25 22.63
N ASP A 269 -1.18 5.31 23.93
CA ASP A 269 -2.50 5.69 24.47
C ASP A 269 -2.92 7.12 24.10
N ARG A 270 -1.98 7.95 23.68
CA ARG A 270 -2.23 9.31 23.20
C ARG A 270 -2.70 9.36 21.74
N LEU A 271 -2.45 8.30 20.95
CA LEU A 271 -2.72 8.31 19.51
C LEU A 271 -4.18 8.61 19.15
N PRO A 272 -5.20 8.00 19.81
CA PRO A 272 -6.60 8.31 19.51
C PRO A 272 -7.02 9.74 19.83
N GLN A 273 -6.22 10.45 20.64
CA GLN A 273 -6.49 11.84 21.07
C GLN A 273 -5.80 12.87 20.17
N LEU A 274 -4.91 12.43 19.29
CA LEU A 274 -4.22 13.34 18.38
C LEU A 274 -5.18 13.91 17.33
N PRO A 275 -4.93 15.14 16.87
CA PRO A 275 -5.75 15.73 15.81
C PRO A 275 -5.62 14.92 14.52
N ARG A 276 -6.73 14.77 13.81
CA ARG A 276 -6.71 14.21 12.45
C ARG A 276 -5.97 15.16 11.51
N PHE A 277 -5.48 14.63 10.40
CA PHE A 277 -4.71 15.43 9.43
C PHE A 277 -5.44 16.70 8.96
N ALA A 278 -6.73 16.63 8.68
CA ALA A 278 -7.53 17.79 8.27
C ALA A 278 -7.58 18.91 9.32
N ASP A 279 -7.54 18.57 10.61
CA ASP A 279 -7.49 19.53 11.70
C ASP A 279 -6.08 20.10 11.92
N TRP A 280 -5.07 19.30 11.62
CA TRP A 280 -3.67 19.69 11.66
C TRP A 280 -3.28 20.72 10.58
N CYS A 281 -3.95 20.67 9.42
CA CYS A 281 -3.69 21.59 8.30
C CYS A 281 -4.38 22.95 8.45
N ARG A 282 -5.27 23.14 9.43
CA ARG A 282 -5.92 24.42 9.74
C ARG A 282 -5.07 25.26 10.67
#